data_b9fca3ef50d6f920a6f6b0aeb998c8cf
#
_entry.id   b9fca3ef50d6f920a6f6b0aeb998c8cf
#
_cell.length_a   1.000
_cell.length_b   1.000
_cell.length_c   1.000
_cell.angle_alpha   90.00
_cell.angle_beta   90.00
_cell.angle_gamma   90.00
#
_symmetry.space_group_name_H-M   'P 1'
#
loop_
_entity.id
_entity.type
_entity.pdbx_description
1 polymer ?
#
loop_
_entity_poly.entity_id
_entity_poly.type
_entity_poly.pdbx_seq_one_letter_code
_entity_poly.pdbx_strand_id
1 'polypeptide(L)'
;GKEGFGGPQDVYNNIFIPTLTTHLVLVCLGLILSIYMIFLGFRACDKIDGNYILQSRELRANPKVFKYTIAILGGLWAGNQLILTFIRHKSFAASLAWAIIFGIIALVIYLEKFIEKSIPDGAQRHRKLGRITMVIFALILVTSTLVYLMLYVVYPKT
;
A
#
# COMPACT_ATOMS: atom_id res chain seq x y z
N GLY A 1 -5.23 -25.59 -2.53
CA GLY A 1 -6.14 -26.08 -3.49
C GLY A 1 -6.58 -25.04 -4.51
N LYS A 2 -7.17 -25.52 -5.57
CA LYS A 2 -7.76 -24.69 -6.64
C LYS A 2 -9.16 -24.15 -6.24
N GLU A 3 -9.35 -23.74 -5.01
CA GLU A 3 -10.67 -23.29 -4.55
C GLU A 3 -11.20 -22.15 -5.41
N GLY A 4 -12.31 -22.41 -6.12
CA GLY A 4 -12.94 -21.44 -7.01
C GLY A 4 -12.47 -21.45 -8.46
N PHE A 5 -11.37 -22.10 -8.82
CA PHE A 5 -10.87 -22.17 -10.20
C PHE A 5 -11.06 -23.56 -10.82
N GLY A 6 -11.86 -23.67 -11.89
CA GLY A 6 -12.19 -24.94 -12.56
C GLY A 6 -11.27 -25.33 -13.72
N GLY A 7 -10.28 -24.50 -14.07
CA GLY A 7 -9.41 -24.71 -15.21
C GLY A 7 -8.25 -25.67 -15.00
N PRO A 8 -7.44 -25.91 -16.06
CA PRO A 8 -6.24 -26.75 -16.01
C PRO A 8 -5.20 -26.25 -15.01
N GLN A 9 -4.35 -27.17 -14.51
CA GLN A 9 -3.34 -26.82 -13.49
C GLN A 9 -2.24 -25.91 -13.99
N ASP A 10 -1.85 -26.05 -15.22
CA ASP A 10 -0.87 -25.19 -15.90
C ASP A 10 -1.37 -23.74 -16.05
N VAL A 11 -2.63 -23.55 -16.43
CA VAL A 11 -3.27 -22.22 -16.49
C VAL A 11 -3.41 -21.62 -15.09
N TYR A 12 -3.76 -22.44 -14.10
CA TYR A 12 -3.84 -22.00 -12.71
C TYR A 12 -2.51 -21.44 -12.22
N ASN A 13 -1.41 -22.19 -12.40
CA ASN A 13 -0.11 -21.82 -11.88
C ASN A 13 0.56 -20.68 -12.66
N ASN A 14 0.42 -20.69 -14.00
CA ASN A 14 1.20 -19.82 -14.87
C ASN A 14 0.46 -18.52 -15.27
N ILE A 15 -0.85 -18.49 -15.15
CA ILE A 15 -1.66 -17.34 -15.57
C ILE A 15 -2.50 -16.80 -14.39
N PHE A 16 -3.34 -17.66 -13.78
CA PHE A 16 -4.27 -17.20 -12.76
C PHE A 16 -3.57 -16.70 -11.50
N ILE A 17 -2.67 -17.48 -10.91
CA ILE A 17 -1.94 -17.10 -9.69
C ILE A 17 -1.09 -15.85 -9.88
N PRO A 18 -0.29 -15.68 -10.95
CA PRO A 18 0.44 -14.43 -11.20
C PRO A 18 -0.50 -13.22 -11.37
N THR A 19 -1.61 -13.38 -12.09
CA THR A 19 -2.60 -12.30 -12.29
C THR A 19 -3.25 -11.90 -10.97
N LEU A 20 -3.68 -12.88 -10.16
CA LEU A 20 -4.27 -12.65 -8.84
C LEU A 20 -3.26 -11.98 -7.90
N THR A 21 -2.02 -12.46 -7.87
CA THR A 21 -0.97 -11.88 -7.04
C THR A 21 -0.68 -10.43 -7.45
N THR A 22 -0.56 -10.17 -8.74
CA THR A 22 -0.39 -8.81 -9.27
C THR A 22 -1.56 -7.91 -8.88
N HIS A 23 -2.80 -8.41 -9.02
CA HIS A 23 -3.99 -7.68 -8.58
C HIS A 23 -3.94 -7.31 -7.11
N LEU A 24 -3.63 -8.26 -6.22
CA LEU A 24 -3.53 -8.02 -4.78
C LEU A 24 -2.45 -6.99 -4.42
N VAL A 25 -1.28 -7.06 -5.07
CA VAL A 25 -0.21 -6.07 -4.88
C VAL A 25 -0.67 -4.68 -5.31
N LEU A 26 -1.31 -4.57 -6.47
CA LEU A 26 -1.84 -3.29 -6.96
C LEU A 26 -2.91 -2.72 -6.02
N VAL A 27 -3.81 -3.56 -5.49
CA VAL A 27 -4.84 -3.13 -4.52
C VAL A 27 -4.18 -2.59 -3.24
N CYS A 28 -3.19 -3.28 -2.69
CA CYS A 28 -2.46 -2.80 -1.51
C CYS A 28 -1.78 -1.46 -1.78
N LEU A 29 -1.10 -1.32 -2.92
CA LEU A 29 -0.46 -0.06 -3.32
C LEU A 29 -1.48 1.06 -3.54
N GLY A 30 -2.60 0.76 -4.19
CA GLY A 30 -3.67 1.71 -4.43
C GLY A 30 -4.28 2.23 -3.13
N LEU A 31 -4.53 1.37 -2.15
CA LEU A 31 -5.03 1.75 -0.83
C LEU A 31 -4.05 2.67 -0.09
N ILE A 32 -2.76 2.32 -0.04
CA ILE A 32 -1.73 3.12 0.61
C ILE A 32 -1.64 4.50 -0.04
N LEU A 33 -1.58 4.55 -1.38
CA LEU A 33 -1.50 5.81 -2.12
C LEU A 33 -2.77 6.65 -1.95
N SER A 34 -3.96 6.05 -1.90
CA SER A 34 -5.21 6.77 -1.69
C SER A 34 -5.24 7.48 -0.35
N ILE A 35 -4.87 6.77 0.73
CA ILE A 35 -4.79 7.34 2.07
C ILE A 35 -3.77 8.49 2.08
N TYR A 36 -2.59 8.26 1.50
CA TYR A 36 -1.56 9.29 1.41
C TYR A 36 -2.02 10.53 0.63
N MET A 37 -2.72 10.33 -0.50
CA MET A 37 -3.25 11.42 -1.33
C MET A 37 -4.31 12.25 -0.62
N ILE A 38 -5.16 11.63 0.21
CA ILE A 38 -6.14 12.34 1.04
C ILE A 38 -5.41 13.26 2.03
N PHE A 39 -4.45 12.72 2.80
CA PHE A 39 -3.68 13.53 3.75
C PHE A 39 -2.88 14.63 3.07
N LEU A 40 -2.25 14.34 1.93
CA LEU A 40 -1.49 15.33 1.16
C LEU A 40 -2.40 16.42 0.60
N GLY A 41 -3.61 16.06 0.14
CA GLY A 41 -4.62 17.00 -0.34
C GLY A 41 -5.02 17.98 0.78
N PHE A 42 -5.38 17.49 1.96
CA PHE A 42 -5.70 18.35 3.11
C PHE A 42 -4.55 19.29 3.52
N ARG A 43 -3.30 18.82 3.41
CA ARG A 43 -2.12 19.63 3.76
C ARG A 43 -1.72 20.63 2.68
N ALA A 44 -2.03 20.34 1.41
CA ALA A 44 -1.64 21.15 0.25
C ALA A 44 -2.72 22.14 -0.20
N CYS A 45 -3.97 22.00 0.27
CA CYS A 45 -5.08 22.88 -0.07
C CYS A 45 -5.33 23.90 1.05
N ASP A 46 -5.54 25.15 0.65
CA ASP A 46 -6.04 26.21 1.54
C ASP A 46 -7.45 26.64 1.09
N LYS A 47 -8.28 27.04 2.05
CA LYS A 47 -9.62 27.55 1.77
C LYS A 47 -9.54 29.06 1.51
N ILE A 48 -9.74 29.47 0.27
CA ILE A 48 -9.75 30.89 -0.16
C ILE A 48 -11.14 31.18 -0.75
N ASP A 49 -11.81 32.16 -0.22
CA ASP A 49 -13.17 32.60 -0.67
C ASP A 49 -14.17 31.44 -0.79
N GLY A 50 -14.15 30.51 0.15
CA GLY A 50 -15.04 29.36 0.17
C GLY A 50 -14.59 28.17 -0.66
N ASN A 51 -13.62 28.33 -1.56
CA ASN A 51 -13.08 27.28 -2.42
C ASN A 51 -11.76 26.70 -1.88
N TYR A 52 -11.56 25.38 -2.06
CA TYR A 52 -10.29 24.73 -1.76
C TYR A 52 -9.37 24.84 -2.95
N ILE A 53 -8.25 25.57 -2.77
CA ILE A 53 -7.26 25.82 -3.82
C ILE A 53 -5.94 25.14 -3.42
N LEU A 54 -5.40 24.36 -4.36
CA LEU A 54 -4.11 23.70 -4.19
C LEU A 54 -2.97 24.73 -4.27
N GLN A 55 -2.30 24.97 -3.13
CA GLN A 55 -1.23 25.96 -3.04
C GLN A 55 0.15 25.35 -3.21
N SER A 56 0.99 26.04 -3.99
CA SER A 56 2.41 25.69 -4.15
C SER A 56 3.17 26.18 -2.90
N ARG A 57 3.46 25.23 -2.00
CA ARG A 57 4.28 25.48 -0.81
C ARG A 57 5.12 24.26 -0.46
N GLU A 58 6.27 24.49 0.16
CA GLU A 58 7.07 23.40 0.71
C GLU A 58 6.32 22.71 1.87
N LEU A 59 6.02 21.42 1.68
CA LEU A 59 5.45 20.57 2.74
C LEU A 59 6.53 19.61 3.21
N ARG A 60 7.25 19.98 4.27
CA ARG A 60 8.22 19.08 4.92
C ARG A 60 7.71 18.65 6.28
N ALA A 61 7.79 17.36 6.56
CA ALA A 61 7.53 16.83 7.88
C ALA A 61 8.70 17.22 8.82
N ASN A 62 8.36 17.58 10.06
CA ASN A 62 9.38 17.89 11.06
C ASN A 62 10.30 16.66 11.24
N PRO A 63 11.64 16.80 11.14
CA PRO A 63 12.57 15.67 11.31
C PRO A 63 12.45 15.00 12.69
N LYS A 64 12.04 15.73 13.72
CA LYS A 64 11.77 15.14 15.04
C LYS A 64 10.57 14.19 15.00
N VAL A 65 9.48 14.57 14.31
CA VAL A 65 8.30 13.71 14.15
C VAL A 65 8.69 12.40 13.44
N PHE A 66 9.46 12.48 12.36
CA PHE A 66 9.96 11.29 11.66
C PHE A 66 10.76 10.36 12.61
N LYS A 67 11.71 10.91 13.37
CA LYS A 67 12.51 10.14 14.32
C LYS A 67 11.63 9.46 15.39
N TYR A 68 10.67 10.19 15.96
CA TYR A 68 9.74 9.64 16.95
C TYR A 68 8.85 8.55 16.35
N THR A 69 8.35 8.73 15.13
CA THR A 69 7.52 7.72 14.44
C THR A 69 8.31 6.42 14.26
N ILE A 70 9.55 6.49 13.78
CA ILE A 70 10.41 5.31 13.62
C ILE A 70 10.75 4.66 14.97
N ALA A 71 11.02 5.46 16.01
CA ALA A 71 11.31 4.95 17.36
C ALA A 71 10.09 4.22 17.96
N ILE A 72 8.90 4.80 17.83
CA ILE A 72 7.63 4.19 18.29
C ILE A 72 7.38 2.89 17.50
N LEU A 73 7.52 2.91 16.17
CA LEU A 73 7.34 1.71 15.34
C LEU A 73 8.31 0.59 15.75
N GLY A 74 9.59 0.93 15.96
CA GLY A 74 10.59 -0.02 16.45
C GLY A 74 10.27 -0.57 17.83
N GLY A 75 9.80 0.28 18.74
CA GLY A 75 9.35 -0.13 20.08
C GLY A 75 8.14 -1.07 20.05
N LEU A 76 7.15 -0.75 19.22
CA LEU A 76 5.97 -1.61 19.01
C LEU A 76 6.35 -2.97 18.39
N TRP A 77 7.25 -2.96 17.41
CA TRP A 77 7.78 -4.20 16.83
C TRP A 77 8.51 -5.05 17.87
N ALA A 78 9.43 -4.47 18.63
CA ALA A 78 10.18 -5.18 19.67
C ALA A 78 9.24 -5.74 20.76
N GLY A 79 8.29 -4.95 21.24
CA GLY A 79 7.27 -5.38 22.19
C GLY A 79 6.42 -6.52 21.67
N ASN A 80 5.98 -6.44 20.39
CA ASN A 80 5.24 -7.53 19.75
C ASN A 80 6.07 -8.80 19.64
N GLN A 81 7.36 -8.72 19.29
CA GLN A 81 8.25 -9.89 19.23
C GLN A 81 8.46 -10.54 20.60
N LEU A 82 8.62 -9.73 21.65
CA LEU A 82 8.71 -10.24 23.02
C LEU A 82 7.42 -10.99 23.42
N ILE A 83 6.25 -10.43 23.13
CA ILE A 83 4.96 -11.08 23.43
C ILE A 83 4.80 -12.38 22.64
N LEU A 84 5.15 -12.40 21.36
CA LEU A 84 5.03 -13.60 20.54
C LEU A 84 5.96 -14.70 21.01
N THR A 85 7.18 -14.38 21.38
CA THR A 85 8.21 -15.33 21.78
C THR A 85 7.99 -15.85 23.21
N PHE A 86 7.83 -14.94 24.18
CA PHE A 86 7.85 -15.32 25.61
C PHE A 86 6.48 -15.60 26.20
N ILE A 87 5.41 -14.94 25.69
CA ILE A 87 4.07 -15.08 26.28
C ILE A 87 3.23 -16.06 25.46
N ARG A 88 3.25 -15.93 24.13
CA ARG A 88 2.40 -16.73 23.24
C ARG A 88 3.09 -17.97 22.66
N HIS A 89 4.40 -18.13 22.84
CA HIS A 89 5.20 -19.24 22.31
C HIS A 89 4.87 -19.58 20.83
N LYS A 90 4.68 -18.54 20.00
CA LYS A 90 4.32 -18.70 18.60
C LYS A 90 5.52 -19.18 17.77
N SER A 91 5.23 -19.84 16.65
CA SER A 91 6.23 -20.33 15.71
C SER A 91 7.08 -19.20 15.14
N PHE A 92 8.29 -19.50 14.70
CA PHE A 92 9.19 -18.58 13.99
C PHE A 92 8.51 -17.94 12.77
N ALA A 93 7.67 -18.70 12.04
CA ALA A 93 6.91 -18.19 10.89
C ALA A 93 5.97 -17.04 11.28
N ALA A 94 5.30 -17.11 12.42
CA ALA A 94 4.43 -16.04 12.92
C ALA A 94 5.25 -14.79 13.28
N SER A 95 6.42 -14.95 13.91
CA SER A 95 7.34 -13.86 14.22
C SER A 95 7.85 -13.19 12.95
N LEU A 96 8.22 -13.98 11.94
CA LEU A 96 8.68 -13.48 10.63
C LEU A 96 7.56 -12.72 9.89
N ALA A 97 6.34 -13.23 9.90
CA ALA A 97 5.20 -12.54 9.27
C ALA A 97 4.97 -11.15 9.88
N TRP A 98 5.03 -11.02 11.19
CA TRP A 98 4.95 -9.71 11.86
C TRP A 98 6.15 -8.81 11.54
N ALA A 99 7.35 -9.34 11.48
CA ALA A 99 8.54 -8.58 11.08
C ALA A 99 8.40 -8.01 9.66
N ILE A 100 7.83 -8.79 8.73
CA ILE A 100 7.55 -8.34 7.36
C ILE A 100 6.53 -7.19 7.38
N ILE A 101 5.44 -7.29 8.15
CA ILE A 101 4.42 -6.24 8.26
C ILE A 101 5.04 -4.94 8.78
N PHE A 102 5.78 -4.98 9.87
CA PHE A 102 6.46 -3.80 10.40
C PHE A 102 7.52 -3.25 9.44
N GLY A 103 8.22 -4.12 8.72
CA GLY A 103 9.17 -3.76 7.67
C GLY A 103 8.52 -3.00 6.52
N ILE A 104 7.35 -3.45 6.07
CA ILE A 104 6.56 -2.76 5.03
C ILE A 104 6.13 -1.38 5.52
N ILE A 105 5.64 -1.24 6.76
CA ILE A 105 5.26 0.04 7.34
C ILE A 105 6.46 0.98 7.40
N ALA A 106 7.62 0.50 7.88
CA ALA A 106 8.85 1.27 7.91
C ALA A 106 9.28 1.72 6.50
N LEU A 107 9.21 0.82 5.52
CA LEU A 107 9.51 1.13 4.12
C LEU A 107 8.62 2.26 3.58
N VAL A 108 7.31 2.22 3.85
CA VAL A 108 6.37 3.28 3.44
C VAL A 108 6.74 4.62 4.04
N ILE A 109 7.11 4.66 5.33
CA ILE A 109 7.55 5.89 6.01
C ILE A 109 8.84 6.44 5.40
N TYR A 110 9.81 5.57 5.06
CA TYR A 110 11.05 5.98 4.39
C TYR A 110 10.80 6.44 2.95
N LEU A 111 9.91 5.78 2.22
CA LEU A 111 9.52 6.19 0.86
C LEU A 111 8.83 7.56 0.89
N GLU A 112 7.96 7.83 1.87
CA GLU A 112 7.36 9.16 2.05
C GLU A 112 8.44 10.22 2.21
N LYS A 113 9.45 9.95 3.05
CA LYS A 113 10.58 10.87 3.28
C LYS A 113 11.43 11.09 2.03
N PHE A 114 11.64 10.04 1.25
CA PHE A 114 12.34 10.13 -0.03
C PHE A 114 11.55 10.96 -1.06
N ILE A 115 10.24 10.73 -1.16
CA ILE A 115 9.35 11.50 -2.05
C ILE A 115 9.30 12.98 -1.62
N GLU A 116 9.24 13.25 -0.31
CA GLU A 116 9.28 14.60 0.26
C GLU A 116 10.56 15.35 -0.14
N LYS A 117 11.70 14.66 -0.09
CA LYS A 117 12.99 15.22 -0.51
C LYS A 117 13.06 15.47 -2.01
N SER A 118 12.49 14.56 -2.81
CA SER A 118 12.54 14.63 -4.28
C SER A 118 11.54 15.64 -4.86
N ILE A 119 10.40 15.82 -4.21
CA ILE A 119 9.33 16.74 -4.63
C ILE A 119 8.88 17.53 -3.41
N PRO A 120 9.59 18.60 -3.03
CA PRO A 120 9.30 19.36 -1.81
C PRO A 120 7.99 20.16 -1.91
N ASP A 121 7.58 20.58 -3.11
CA ASP A 121 6.32 21.30 -3.35
C ASP A 121 5.12 20.35 -3.19
N GLY A 122 4.23 20.65 -2.24
CA GLY A 122 3.05 19.87 -1.92
C GLY A 122 2.07 19.76 -3.08
N ALA A 123 1.84 20.83 -3.81
CA ALA A 123 0.93 20.86 -4.97
C ALA A 123 1.48 20.02 -6.13
N GLN A 124 2.77 20.13 -6.42
CA GLN A 124 3.41 19.34 -7.47
C GLN A 124 3.41 17.84 -7.09
N ARG A 125 3.69 17.52 -5.82
CA ARG A 125 3.65 16.16 -5.29
C ARG A 125 2.26 15.58 -5.42
N HIS A 126 1.22 16.30 -5.01
CA HIS A 126 -0.17 15.88 -5.12
C HIS A 126 -0.55 15.57 -6.57
N ARG A 127 -0.20 16.46 -7.52
CA ARG A 127 -0.49 16.25 -8.95
C ARG A 127 0.24 15.04 -9.54
N LYS A 128 1.54 14.87 -9.25
CA LYS A 128 2.33 13.74 -9.78
C LYS A 128 1.85 12.40 -9.22
N LEU A 129 1.71 12.31 -7.90
CA LEU A 129 1.25 11.08 -7.25
C LEU A 129 -0.21 10.78 -7.57
N GLY A 130 -1.06 11.79 -7.72
CA GLY A 130 -2.44 11.62 -8.17
C GLY A 130 -2.52 10.93 -9.53
N ARG A 131 -1.69 11.33 -10.50
CA ARG A 131 -1.62 10.65 -11.80
C ARG A 131 -1.19 9.20 -11.68
N ILE A 132 -0.16 8.91 -10.85
CA ILE A 132 0.29 7.54 -10.59
C ILE A 132 -0.83 6.71 -9.96
N THR A 133 -1.54 7.27 -8.99
CA THR A 133 -2.67 6.61 -8.32
C THR A 133 -3.79 6.29 -9.30
N MET A 134 -4.11 7.20 -10.22
CA MET A 134 -5.10 6.94 -11.27
C MET A 134 -4.70 5.80 -12.21
N VAL A 135 -3.42 5.73 -12.60
CA VAL A 135 -2.90 4.63 -13.42
C VAL A 135 -3.00 3.30 -12.66
N ILE A 136 -2.65 3.29 -11.38
CA ILE A 136 -2.78 2.09 -10.54
C ILE A 136 -4.24 1.64 -10.44
N PHE A 137 -5.20 2.56 -10.26
CA PHE A 137 -6.62 2.20 -10.26
C PHE A 137 -7.10 1.64 -11.59
N ALA A 138 -6.63 2.18 -12.72
CA ALA A 138 -6.93 1.61 -14.03
C ALA A 138 -6.39 0.17 -14.16
N LEU A 139 -5.18 -0.09 -13.69
CA LEU A 139 -4.59 -1.44 -13.67
C LEU A 139 -5.34 -2.39 -12.71
N ILE A 140 -5.79 -1.90 -11.55
CA ILE A 140 -6.63 -2.67 -10.62
C ILE A 140 -7.93 -3.07 -11.32
N LEU A 141 -8.58 -2.17 -12.04
CA LEU A 141 -9.80 -2.46 -12.77
C LEU A 141 -9.58 -3.55 -13.84
N VAL A 142 -8.51 -3.43 -14.62
CA VAL A 142 -8.16 -4.42 -15.65
C VAL A 142 -7.88 -5.78 -15.02
N THR A 143 -7.02 -5.84 -14.00
CA THR A 143 -6.65 -7.11 -13.34
C THR A 143 -7.82 -7.73 -12.59
N SER A 144 -8.70 -6.93 -11.98
CA SER A 144 -9.94 -7.40 -11.33
C SER A 144 -10.88 -8.04 -12.36
N THR A 145 -11.07 -7.40 -13.50
CA THR A 145 -11.88 -7.93 -14.60
C THR A 145 -11.31 -9.24 -15.11
N LEU A 146 -9.99 -9.33 -15.30
CA LEU A 146 -9.34 -10.57 -15.74
C LEU A 146 -9.54 -11.71 -14.72
N VAL A 147 -9.33 -11.46 -13.44
CA VAL A 147 -9.55 -12.44 -12.37
C VAL A 147 -11.01 -12.90 -12.36
N TYR A 148 -11.96 -11.96 -12.46
CA TYR A 148 -13.39 -12.27 -12.53
C TYR A 148 -13.74 -13.16 -13.73
N LEU A 149 -13.28 -12.77 -14.92
CA LEU A 149 -13.52 -13.55 -16.14
C LEU A 149 -12.94 -14.97 -16.04
N MET A 150 -11.74 -15.10 -15.49
CA MET A 150 -11.11 -16.42 -15.31
C MET A 150 -11.87 -17.30 -14.33
N LEU A 151 -12.41 -16.74 -13.23
CA LEU A 151 -13.11 -17.52 -12.21
C LEU A 151 -14.54 -17.89 -12.59
N TYR A 152 -15.26 -16.97 -13.22
CA TYR A 152 -16.71 -17.11 -13.37
C TYR A 152 -17.18 -17.32 -14.80
N VAL A 153 -16.35 -17.00 -15.81
CA VAL A 153 -16.75 -17.10 -17.21
C VAL A 153 -15.96 -18.18 -17.96
N VAL A 154 -14.62 -18.17 -17.86
CA VAL A 154 -13.77 -19.05 -18.65
C VAL A 154 -13.56 -20.40 -17.96
N TYR A 155 -13.32 -20.39 -16.65
CA TYR A 155 -13.02 -21.58 -15.87
C TYR A 155 -13.91 -21.65 -14.60
N PRO A 156 -15.24 -21.64 -14.75
CA PRO A 156 -16.11 -21.77 -13.57
C PRO A 156 -15.91 -23.13 -12.91
N LYS A 157 -15.99 -23.16 -11.60
CA LYS A 157 -16.02 -24.41 -10.83
C LYS A 157 -17.42 -24.99 -10.99
N THR A 158 -17.54 -26.10 -11.68
CA THR A 158 -18.76 -26.93 -11.74
C THR A 158 -18.93 -27.76 -10.46
#